data_04a537c79876ba42dff2fd206d8011ab
#
_entry.id   04a537c79876ba42dff2fd206d8011ab
#
_cell.length_a   1.000
_cell.length_b   1.000
_cell.length_c   1.000
_cell.angle_alpha   90.00
_cell.angle_beta   90.00
_cell.angle_gamma   90.00
#
_symmetry.space_group_name_H-M   'P 1'
#
loop_
_entity.id
_entity.type
_entity.pdbx_description
1 polymer ?
#
loop_
_entity_poly.entity_id
_entity_poly.type
_entity_poly.pdbx_seq_one_letter_code
_entity_poly.pdbx_strand_id
1 'polypeptide(L)'
;IEEVPAAPTVAGGGRAATVAGGVPRSQPKRLRELDAGAELRFSTGLGEFDRVLGGGAVRGSLVLVGGSPGIGKSTLLLQMCARLPKGETVLYITGEESQRQLKLRAQRLQVETDELFVLAETQLDQALDAIGSLSPSVVILDSIQTLYRGDMTAAPGSVSQVKECTMAIMQLAKLQGFTAFI
;
A
#
# COMPACT_ATOMS: atom_id res chain seq x y z
N ILE A 1 -4.62 -14.71 67.62
CA ILE A 1 -3.75 -15.21 66.51
C ILE A 1 -4.54 -16.38 65.91
N GLU A 2 -5.29 -16.12 64.83
CA GLU A 2 -6.05 -17.14 64.09
C GLU A 2 -5.31 -17.43 62.81
N GLU A 3 -4.96 -18.70 62.58
CA GLU A 3 -4.41 -19.24 61.36
C GLU A 3 -5.53 -19.38 60.32
N VAL A 4 -5.29 -18.83 59.09
CA VAL A 4 -6.12 -19.01 57.93
C VAL A 4 -5.60 -20.19 57.10
N PRO A 5 -6.43 -21.20 56.77
CA PRO A 5 -5.95 -22.37 56.02
C PRO A 5 -5.80 -22.07 54.53
N ALA A 6 -4.74 -22.65 53.92
CA ALA A 6 -4.42 -22.59 52.51
C ALA A 6 -5.44 -23.32 51.65
N ALA A 7 -5.85 -22.72 50.55
CA ALA A 7 -6.73 -23.31 49.52
C ALA A 7 -5.94 -24.26 48.60
N PRO A 8 -6.56 -25.32 48.07
CA PRO A 8 -5.88 -26.34 47.26
C PRO A 8 -5.63 -25.91 45.83
N THR A 9 -4.46 -26.28 45.32
CA THR A 9 -4.06 -26.20 43.92
C THR A 9 -4.86 -27.22 43.08
N VAL A 10 -5.62 -26.73 42.10
CA VAL A 10 -6.19 -27.56 41.05
C VAL A 10 -5.30 -27.51 39.80
N ALA A 11 -4.67 -28.64 39.53
CA ALA A 11 -4.04 -28.91 38.24
C ALA A 11 -5.15 -29.44 37.30
N GLY A 12 -5.24 -28.86 36.10
CA GLY A 12 -6.18 -29.32 35.10
C GLY A 12 -5.95 -28.65 33.77
N GLY A 13 -5.32 -29.39 32.87
CA GLY A 13 -4.94 -29.01 31.53
C GLY A 13 -6.07 -28.65 30.61
N GLY A 14 -5.76 -27.83 29.66
CA GLY A 14 -6.60 -27.45 28.53
C GLY A 14 -5.79 -26.56 27.58
N ARG A 15 -5.06 -27.19 26.69
CA ARG A 15 -4.43 -26.50 25.56
C ARG A 15 -5.52 -25.95 24.66
N ALA A 16 -5.88 -24.70 24.77
CA ALA A 16 -6.53 -23.95 23.72
C ALA A 16 -5.42 -23.38 22.84
N ALA A 17 -5.28 -23.95 21.64
CA ALA A 17 -4.41 -23.38 20.59
C ALA A 17 -5.08 -22.11 20.08
N THR A 18 -4.71 -20.97 20.63
CA THR A 18 -4.97 -19.67 20.03
C THR A 18 -3.98 -19.49 18.88
N VAL A 19 -4.49 -19.53 17.66
CA VAL A 19 -3.77 -19.08 16.46
C VAL A 19 -3.62 -17.56 16.58
N ALA A 20 -2.63 -17.12 17.30
CA ALA A 20 -2.21 -15.73 17.32
C ALA A 20 -1.29 -15.52 16.12
N GLY A 21 -1.83 -15.05 15.01
CA GLY A 21 -1.09 -14.42 13.93
C GLY A 21 -0.47 -13.12 14.42
N GLY A 22 0.48 -13.20 15.34
CA GLY A 22 1.22 -12.06 15.85
C GLY A 22 2.21 -11.57 14.79
N VAL A 23 2.05 -10.33 14.33
CA VAL A 23 3.11 -9.60 13.61
C VAL A 23 4.39 -9.73 14.44
N PRO A 24 5.49 -10.23 13.88
CA PRO A 24 6.74 -10.40 14.63
C PRO A 24 7.15 -9.06 15.22
N ARG A 25 7.23 -8.99 16.55
CA ARG A 25 7.67 -7.78 17.24
C ARG A 25 9.14 -7.54 16.88
N SER A 26 9.39 -6.48 16.12
CA SER A 26 10.75 -6.06 15.83
C SER A 26 11.43 -5.60 17.14
N GLN A 27 12.64 -6.11 17.42
CA GLN A 27 13.44 -5.64 18.53
C GLN A 27 14.42 -4.58 18.06
N PRO A 28 14.74 -3.57 18.90
CA PRO A 28 15.78 -2.60 18.59
C PRO A 28 17.12 -3.31 18.35
N LYS A 29 17.78 -2.96 17.24
CA LYS A 29 19.13 -3.42 16.89
C LYS A 29 20.07 -2.23 16.78
N ARG A 30 21.34 -2.42 17.07
CA ARG A 30 22.34 -1.38 16.82
C ARG A 30 22.49 -1.17 15.33
N LEU A 31 22.67 0.08 14.89
CA LEU A 31 22.81 0.40 13.44
C LEU A 31 23.87 -0.46 12.75
N ARG A 32 25.00 -0.71 13.40
CA ARG A 32 26.10 -1.56 12.89
C ARG A 32 25.74 -3.06 12.75
N GLU A 33 24.66 -3.50 13.37
CA GLU A 33 24.16 -4.88 13.35
C GLU A 33 23.05 -5.06 12.30
N LEU A 34 22.64 -3.94 11.67
CA LEU A 34 21.70 -3.98 10.54
C LEU A 34 22.46 -4.35 9.28
N ASP A 35 21.99 -5.37 8.61
CA ASP A 35 22.48 -5.67 7.28
C ASP A 35 21.99 -4.56 6.34
N ALA A 36 22.92 -3.77 5.80
CA ALA A 36 22.67 -2.79 4.77
C ALA A 36 22.54 -3.49 3.40
N GLY A 37 21.75 -4.56 3.34
CA GLY A 37 21.40 -5.21 2.09
C GLY A 37 20.94 -4.16 1.10
N ALA A 38 21.37 -4.27 -0.15
CA ALA A 38 21.08 -3.28 -1.19
C ALA A 38 19.58 -3.00 -1.21
N GLU A 39 19.21 -1.74 -0.92
CA GLU A 39 17.84 -1.28 -1.01
C GLU A 39 17.33 -1.58 -2.43
N LEU A 40 16.36 -2.50 -2.52
CA LEU A 40 15.87 -2.93 -3.82
C LEU A 40 15.09 -1.79 -4.48
N ARG A 41 15.73 -1.14 -5.44
CA ARG A 41 15.11 -0.09 -6.25
C ARG A 41 14.77 -0.63 -7.63
N PHE A 42 13.73 -0.08 -8.22
CA PHE A 42 13.39 -0.31 -9.62
C PHE A 42 13.19 1.02 -10.33
N SER A 43 13.51 1.06 -11.62
CA SER A 43 13.29 2.24 -12.46
C SER A 43 11.81 2.41 -12.74
N THR A 44 11.32 3.63 -12.64
CA THR A 44 9.97 4.01 -13.09
C THR A 44 9.87 4.14 -14.61
N GLY A 45 11.01 4.06 -15.31
CA GLY A 45 11.13 4.30 -16.74
C GLY A 45 11.03 5.78 -17.13
N LEU A 46 10.98 6.67 -16.15
CA LEU A 46 10.96 8.13 -16.31
C LEU A 46 12.21 8.72 -15.64
N GLY A 47 13.24 9.04 -16.43
CA GLY A 47 14.56 9.41 -15.92
C GLY A 47 14.57 10.57 -14.91
N GLU A 48 13.79 11.63 -15.14
CA GLU A 48 13.67 12.72 -14.18
C GLU A 48 12.95 12.30 -12.90
N PHE A 49 11.96 11.42 -13.00
CA PHE A 49 11.27 10.90 -11.84
C PHE A 49 12.19 9.99 -11.03
N ASP A 50 12.93 9.10 -11.70
CA ASP A 50 13.94 8.26 -11.04
C ASP A 50 15.01 9.12 -10.36
N ARG A 51 15.47 10.21 -10.99
CA ARG A 51 16.44 11.15 -10.40
C ARG A 51 15.91 11.77 -9.10
N VAL A 52 14.66 12.21 -9.09
CA VAL A 52 14.01 12.77 -7.89
C VAL A 52 13.86 11.70 -6.79
N LEU A 53 13.62 10.45 -7.16
CA LEU A 53 13.51 9.32 -6.23
C LEU A 53 14.88 8.77 -5.78
N GLY A 54 15.99 9.37 -6.21
CA GLY A 54 17.34 8.95 -5.82
C GLY A 54 17.80 7.66 -6.53
N GLY A 55 17.40 7.49 -7.79
CA GLY A 55 17.78 6.35 -8.65
C GLY A 55 16.68 5.30 -8.82
N GLY A 56 15.43 5.66 -8.59
CA GLY A 56 14.26 4.80 -8.76
C GLY A 56 13.45 4.60 -7.49
N ALA A 57 12.31 3.95 -7.62
CA ALA A 57 11.40 3.70 -6.50
C ALA A 57 11.90 2.53 -5.64
N VAL A 58 11.75 2.63 -4.32
CA VAL A 58 12.13 1.59 -3.36
C VAL A 58 11.01 0.59 -3.19
N ARG A 59 11.31 -0.70 -3.23
CA ARG A 59 10.34 -1.76 -2.95
C ARG A 59 9.77 -1.64 -1.54
N GLY A 60 8.46 -1.84 -1.41
CA GLY A 60 7.78 -1.76 -0.11
C GLY A 60 7.62 -0.33 0.42
N SER A 61 7.89 0.70 -0.40
CA SER A 61 7.74 2.10 -0.01
C SER A 61 6.41 2.70 -0.45
N LEU A 62 6.10 3.87 0.13
CA LEU A 62 4.99 4.72 -0.30
C LEU A 62 5.56 6.04 -0.81
N VAL A 63 5.22 6.40 -2.04
CA VAL A 63 5.64 7.61 -2.73
C VAL A 63 4.44 8.56 -2.85
N LEU A 64 4.54 9.75 -2.27
CA LEU A 64 3.54 10.79 -2.41
C LEU A 64 3.85 11.66 -3.64
N VAL A 65 2.89 11.71 -4.58
CA VAL A 65 2.94 12.57 -5.76
C VAL A 65 2.00 13.76 -5.57
N GLY A 66 2.51 14.81 -4.94
CA GLY A 66 1.75 16.03 -4.63
C GLY A 66 1.80 17.08 -5.73
N GLY A 67 0.76 17.90 -5.82
CA GLY A 67 0.70 19.04 -6.75
C GLY A 67 -0.73 19.56 -6.94
N SER A 68 -0.85 20.76 -7.53
CA SER A 68 -2.14 21.40 -7.80
C SER A 68 -3.02 20.54 -8.72
N PRO A 69 -4.36 20.65 -8.62
CA PRO A 69 -5.26 20.03 -9.57
C PRO A 69 -4.89 20.41 -11.01
N GLY A 70 -4.97 19.45 -11.94
CA GLY A 70 -4.68 19.67 -13.35
C GLY A 70 -3.20 19.74 -13.73
N ILE A 71 -2.24 19.68 -12.80
CA ILE A 71 -0.79 19.74 -13.09
C ILE A 71 -0.26 18.52 -13.88
N GLY A 72 -1.03 17.45 -13.96
CA GLY A 72 -0.65 16.26 -14.73
C GLY A 72 -0.22 15.05 -13.90
N LYS A 73 -0.51 15.00 -12.58
CA LYS A 73 -0.16 13.86 -11.71
C LYS A 73 -0.65 12.53 -12.26
N SER A 74 -1.95 12.41 -12.52
CA SER A 74 -2.56 11.19 -13.07
C SER A 74 -1.99 10.82 -14.45
N THR A 75 -1.64 11.83 -15.26
CA THR A 75 -0.97 11.61 -16.55
C THR A 75 0.42 11.01 -16.37
N LEU A 76 1.21 11.58 -15.45
CA LEU A 76 2.54 11.09 -15.11
C LEU A 76 2.50 9.63 -14.65
N LEU A 77 1.61 9.34 -13.69
CA LEU A 77 1.46 8.00 -13.13
C LEU A 77 1.01 6.97 -14.18
N LEU A 78 0.08 7.36 -15.06
CA LEU A 78 -0.38 6.49 -16.13
C LEU A 78 0.71 6.25 -17.19
N GLN A 79 1.49 7.27 -17.56
CA GLN A 79 2.64 7.11 -18.45
C GLN A 79 3.76 6.25 -17.83
N MET A 80 3.95 6.32 -16.52
CA MET A 80 4.87 5.45 -15.80
C MET A 80 4.49 3.98 -15.98
N CYS A 81 3.20 3.62 -15.93
CA CYS A 81 2.74 2.25 -16.09
C CYS A 81 3.24 1.58 -17.38
N ALA A 82 3.29 2.33 -18.50
CA ALA A 82 3.78 1.81 -19.78
C ALA A 82 5.31 1.69 -19.86
N ARG A 83 6.03 2.24 -18.89
CA ARG A 83 7.50 2.33 -18.90
C ARG A 83 8.18 1.52 -17.80
N LEU A 84 7.38 0.93 -16.91
CA LEU A 84 7.89 0.01 -15.90
C LEU A 84 8.59 -1.19 -16.55
N PRO A 85 9.58 -1.78 -15.89
CA PRO A 85 10.21 -3.01 -16.36
C PRO A 85 9.19 -4.12 -16.59
N LYS A 86 9.45 -4.99 -17.58
CA LYS A 86 8.58 -6.17 -17.83
C LYS A 86 8.48 -7.05 -16.59
N GLY A 87 7.28 -7.54 -16.31
CA GLY A 87 6.99 -8.36 -15.15
C GLY A 87 6.57 -7.57 -13.91
N GLU A 88 6.52 -6.24 -13.99
CA GLU A 88 5.98 -5.40 -12.93
C GLU A 88 4.46 -5.29 -13.07
N THR A 89 3.72 -6.07 -12.32
CA THR A 89 2.26 -6.01 -12.28
C THR A 89 1.79 -4.76 -11.55
N VAL A 90 0.96 -3.96 -12.20
CA VAL A 90 0.45 -2.69 -11.68
C VAL A 90 -1.04 -2.79 -11.40
N LEU A 91 -1.47 -2.38 -10.21
CA LEU A 91 -2.88 -2.14 -9.91
C LEU A 91 -3.12 -0.63 -9.80
N TYR A 92 -3.88 -0.08 -10.74
CA TYR A 92 -4.31 1.32 -10.74
C TYR A 92 -5.72 1.42 -10.13
N ILE A 93 -5.82 2.00 -8.95
CA ILE A 93 -7.07 2.22 -8.24
C ILE A 93 -7.46 3.68 -8.43
N THR A 94 -8.64 3.92 -8.99
CA THR A 94 -9.18 5.27 -9.20
C THR A 94 -10.53 5.43 -8.52
N GLY A 95 -10.69 6.52 -7.77
CA GLY A 95 -11.97 6.93 -7.20
C GLY A 95 -12.61 8.10 -7.95
N GLU A 96 -11.91 8.70 -8.92
CA GLU A 96 -12.38 9.87 -9.65
C GLU A 96 -12.92 9.52 -11.04
N GLU A 97 -12.38 8.47 -11.67
CA GLU A 97 -12.71 8.10 -13.03
C GLU A 97 -13.27 6.68 -13.12
N SER A 98 -14.18 6.46 -14.06
CA SER A 98 -14.58 5.09 -14.42
C SER A 98 -13.45 4.37 -15.18
N GLN A 99 -13.45 3.04 -15.14
CA GLN A 99 -12.51 2.23 -15.91
C GLN A 99 -12.51 2.59 -17.41
N ARG A 100 -13.68 2.93 -17.96
CA ARG A 100 -13.80 3.35 -19.36
C ARG A 100 -13.09 4.68 -19.64
N GLN A 101 -13.24 5.66 -18.74
CA GLN A 101 -12.56 6.97 -18.87
C GLN A 101 -11.05 6.80 -18.78
N LEU A 102 -10.58 6.01 -17.81
CA LEU A 102 -9.16 5.72 -17.67
C LEU A 102 -8.61 5.01 -18.91
N LYS A 103 -9.34 4.03 -19.49
CA LYS A 103 -8.96 3.36 -20.74
C LYS A 103 -8.82 4.34 -21.91
N LEU A 104 -9.78 5.26 -22.08
CA LEU A 104 -9.71 6.29 -23.13
C LEU A 104 -8.53 7.24 -22.93
N ARG A 105 -8.19 7.56 -21.67
CA ARG A 105 -7.01 8.36 -21.34
C ARG A 105 -5.73 7.59 -21.67
N ALA A 106 -5.65 6.32 -21.28
CA ALA A 106 -4.52 5.46 -21.59
C ALA A 106 -4.25 5.38 -23.09
N GLN A 107 -5.29 5.18 -23.90
CA GLN A 107 -5.19 5.16 -25.37
C GLN A 107 -4.64 6.49 -25.93
N ARG A 108 -5.13 7.64 -25.45
CA ARG A 108 -4.61 8.95 -25.87
C ARG A 108 -3.13 9.17 -25.51
N LEU A 109 -2.69 8.56 -24.42
CA LEU A 109 -1.30 8.64 -23.93
C LEU A 109 -0.42 7.51 -24.48
N GLN A 110 -0.98 6.66 -25.37
CA GLN A 110 -0.29 5.49 -25.93
C GLN A 110 0.26 4.55 -24.84
N VAL A 111 -0.49 4.41 -23.74
CA VAL A 111 -0.21 3.46 -22.68
C VAL A 111 -0.82 2.12 -23.09
N GLU A 112 0.04 1.22 -23.56
CA GLU A 112 -0.31 -0.14 -23.96
C GLU A 112 0.57 -1.13 -23.19
N THR A 113 -0.04 -1.85 -22.24
CA THR A 113 0.63 -2.87 -21.45
C THR A 113 -0.39 -3.87 -20.90
N ASP A 114 -0.04 -5.14 -20.91
CA ASP A 114 -0.85 -6.22 -20.35
C ASP A 114 -0.70 -6.33 -18.83
N GLU A 115 0.28 -5.64 -18.24
CA GLU A 115 0.59 -5.67 -16.82
C GLU A 115 -0.20 -4.65 -15.99
N LEU A 116 -1.07 -3.84 -16.62
CA LEU A 116 -1.87 -2.81 -15.95
C LEU A 116 -3.30 -3.28 -15.70
N PHE A 117 -3.63 -3.48 -14.44
CA PHE A 117 -4.98 -3.77 -13.96
C PHE A 117 -5.62 -2.49 -13.42
N VAL A 118 -6.92 -2.30 -13.67
CA VAL A 118 -7.65 -1.10 -13.27
C VAL A 118 -8.83 -1.46 -12.39
N LEU A 119 -8.92 -0.80 -11.24
CA LEU A 119 -10.03 -0.90 -10.30
C LEU A 119 -10.63 0.49 -10.07
N ALA A 120 -11.94 0.65 -10.35
CA ALA A 120 -12.69 1.85 -9.97
C ALA A 120 -13.36 1.58 -8.62
N GLU A 121 -12.76 2.06 -7.54
CA GLU A 121 -13.20 1.79 -6.17
C GLU A 121 -12.81 2.93 -5.21
N THR A 122 -13.67 3.17 -4.22
CA THR A 122 -13.46 4.19 -3.18
C THR A 122 -13.47 3.62 -1.76
N GLN A 123 -13.94 2.38 -1.57
CA GLN A 123 -13.88 1.72 -0.27
C GLN A 123 -12.51 1.09 -0.05
N LEU A 124 -11.85 1.45 1.05
CA LEU A 124 -10.51 0.98 1.38
C LEU A 124 -10.45 -0.55 1.47
N ASP A 125 -11.41 -1.18 2.15
CA ASP A 125 -11.39 -2.63 2.37
C ASP A 125 -11.43 -3.40 1.04
N GLN A 126 -12.25 -2.96 0.08
CA GLN A 126 -12.31 -3.53 -1.27
C GLN A 126 -10.99 -3.32 -2.04
N ALA A 127 -10.36 -2.17 -1.86
CA ALA A 127 -9.05 -1.89 -2.45
C ALA A 127 -7.97 -2.81 -1.86
N LEU A 128 -7.96 -3.02 -0.54
CA LEU A 128 -7.02 -3.93 0.14
C LEU A 128 -7.22 -5.39 -0.28
N ASP A 129 -8.47 -5.85 -0.42
CA ASP A 129 -8.81 -7.19 -0.90
C ASP A 129 -8.31 -7.41 -2.34
N ALA A 130 -8.48 -6.41 -3.22
CA ALA A 130 -7.98 -6.46 -4.59
C ALA A 130 -6.45 -6.52 -4.64
N ILE A 131 -5.76 -5.73 -3.81
CA ILE A 131 -4.29 -5.78 -3.67
C ILE A 131 -3.85 -7.17 -3.20
N GLY A 132 -4.51 -7.73 -2.18
CA GLY A 132 -4.20 -9.06 -1.64
C GLY A 132 -4.40 -10.17 -2.68
N SER A 133 -5.47 -10.09 -3.47
CA SER A 133 -5.81 -11.10 -4.47
C SER A 133 -4.90 -11.06 -5.70
N LEU A 134 -4.55 -9.86 -6.18
CA LEU A 134 -3.71 -9.66 -7.37
C LEU A 134 -2.23 -9.79 -7.05
N SER A 135 -1.82 -9.45 -5.81
CA SER A 135 -0.42 -9.38 -5.38
C SER A 135 0.45 -8.54 -6.34
N PRO A 136 0.09 -7.29 -6.62
CA PRO A 136 0.81 -6.45 -7.57
C PRO A 136 2.17 -6.05 -7.00
N SER A 137 3.13 -5.72 -7.87
CA SER A 137 4.41 -5.12 -7.46
C SER A 137 4.34 -3.59 -7.31
N VAL A 138 3.38 -2.96 -7.99
CA VAL A 138 3.13 -1.53 -7.91
C VAL A 138 1.64 -1.26 -7.76
N VAL A 139 1.28 -0.39 -6.82
CA VAL A 139 -0.09 0.10 -6.62
C VAL A 139 -0.12 1.60 -6.86
N ILE A 140 -1.05 2.08 -7.66
CA ILE A 140 -1.32 3.50 -7.87
C ILE A 140 -2.69 3.83 -7.31
N LEU A 141 -2.78 4.88 -6.50
CA LEU A 141 -4.02 5.39 -5.91
C LEU A 141 -4.27 6.81 -6.43
N ASP A 142 -5.21 6.96 -7.32
CA ASP A 142 -5.55 8.24 -7.96
C ASP A 142 -7.02 8.63 -7.68
N SER A 143 -7.23 9.32 -6.59
CA SER A 143 -6.30 9.80 -5.56
C SER A 143 -6.62 9.17 -4.19
N ILE A 144 -5.66 9.21 -3.28
CA ILE A 144 -5.87 8.74 -1.89
C ILE A 144 -7.04 9.46 -1.20
N GLN A 145 -7.36 10.67 -1.62
CA GLN A 145 -8.44 11.49 -1.07
C GLN A 145 -9.83 10.93 -1.38
N THR A 146 -9.96 10.07 -2.38
CA THR A 146 -11.24 9.43 -2.72
C THR A 146 -11.50 8.16 -1.94
N LEU A 147 -10.45 7.56 -1.34
CA LEU A 147 -10.61 6.38 -0.51
C LEU A 147 -11.18 6.74 0.87
N TYR A 148 -12.03 5.86 1.37
CA TYR A 148 -12.60 5.97 2.71
C TYR A 148 -12.80 4.60 3.38
N ARG A 149 -12.82 4.62 4.70
CA ARG A 149 -13.21 3.49 5.54
C ARG A 149 -14.65 3.66 5.97
N GLY A 150 -15.47 2.63 5.73
CA GLY A 150 -16.90 2.67 6.06
C GLY A 150 -17.22 2.64 7.56
N ASP A 151 -16.27 2.19 8.40
CA ASP A 151 -16.40 2.13 9.86
C ASP A 151 -16.08 3.46 10.56
N MET A 152 -15.60 4.47 9.84
CA MET A 152 -15.31 5.79 10.37
C MET A 152 -16.49 6.75 10.18
N THR A 153 -16.78 7.55 11.20
CA THR A 153 -17.82 8.59 11.15
C THR A 153 -17.40 9.85 10.37
N ALA A 154 -16.11 10.00 10.11
CA ALA A 154 -15.57 11.13 9.36
C ALA A 154 -15.94 11.03 7.88
N ALA A 155 -16.28 12.15 7.26
CA ALA A 155 -16.63 12.20 5.84
C ALA A 155 -15.47 11.75 4.94
N PRO A 156 -15.77 11.10 3.79
CA PRO A 156 -14.77 10.83 2.76
C PRO A 156 -13.98 12.09 2.38
N GLY A 157 -12.67 11.96 2.14
CA GLY A 157 -11.79 13.08 1.82
C GLY A 157 -11.36 13.96 3.00
N SER A 158 -11.88 13.72 4.21
CA SER A 158 -11.40 14.39 5.41
C SER A 158 -9.96 13.98 5.76
N VAL A 159 -9.25 14.86 6.46
CA VAL A 159 -7.85 14.58 6.87
C VAL A 159 -7.71 13.28 7.64
N SER A 160 -8.67 12.96 8.51
CA SER A 160 -8.68 11.70 9.27
C SER A 160 -8.83 10.48 8.37
N GLN A 161 -9.75 10.51 7.40
CA GLN A 161 -9.92 9.44 6.41
C GLN A 161 -8.66 9.25 5.56
N VAL A 162 -8.11 10.34 5.01
CA VAL A 162 -6.89 10.30 4.20
C VAL A 162 -5.72 9.71 5.00
N LYS A 163 -5.56 10.13 6.25
CA LYS A 163 -4.51 9.60 7.15
C LYS A 163 -4.66 8.10 7.37
N GLU A 164 -5.85 7.64 7.74
CA GLU A 164 -6.10 6.21 8.01
C GLU A 164 -5.92 5.35 6.76
N CYS A 165 -6.46 5.78 5.61
CA CYS A 165 -6.26 5.08 4.34
C CYS A 165 -4.78 5.01 3.97
N THR A 166 -4.04 6.13 4.10
CA THR A 166 -2.60 6.16 3.82
C THR A 166 -1.82 5.21 4.73
N MET A 167 -2.15 5.19 6.02
CA MET A 167 -1.48 4.30 6.98
C MET A 167 -1.72 2.82 6.66
N ALA A 168 -2.95 2.45 6.32
CA ALA A 168 -3.30 1.07 5.96
C ALA A 168 -2.53 0.61 4.71
N ILE A 169 -2.51 1.42 3.65
CA ILE A 169 -1.76 1.14 2.42
C ILE A 169 -0.25 1.03 2.70
N MET A 170 0.30 1.95 3.49
CA MET A 170 1.73 1.93 3.84
C MET A 170 2.12 0.67 4.63
N GLN A 171 1.28 0.25 5.56
CA GLN A 171 1.52 -0.97 6.33
C GLN A 171 1.47 -2.21 5.43
N LEU A 172 0.48 -2.28 4.54
CA LEU A 172 0.33 -3.40 3.61
C LEU A 172 1.49 -3.42 2.60
N ALA A 173 1.92 -2.26 2.09
CA ALA A 173 3.07 -2.14 1.20
C ALA A 173 4.35 -2.70 1.83
N LYS A 174 4.62 -2.35 3.09
CA LYS A 174 5.76 -2.88 3.85
C LYS A 174 5.66 -4.40 4.08
N LEU A 175 4.46 -4.91 4.33
CA LEU A 175 4.23 -6.32 4.61
C LEU A 175 4.36 -7.18 3.36
N GLN A 176 3.79 -6.74 2.24
CA GLN A 176 3.74 -7.49 0.98
C GLN A 176 4.86 -7.12 0.00
N GLY A 177 5.59 -6.03 0.23
CA GLY A 177 6.72 -5.62 -0.58
C GLY A 177 6.37 -4.85 -1.86
N PHE A 178 5.09 -4.48 -2.10
CA PHE A 178 4.73 -3.64 -3.24
C PHE A 178 5.07 -2.16 -2.98
N THR A 179 5.26 -1.39 -4.04
CA THR A 179 5.46 0.06 -3.95
C THR A 179 4.16 0.79 -4.25
N ALA A 180 3.73 1.68 -3.36
CA ALA A 180 2.52 2.48 -3.54
C ALA A 180 2.87 3.90 -4.00
N PHE A 181 2.20 4.39 -5.06
CA PHE A 181 2.18 5.79 -5.48
C PHE A 181 0.80 6.39 -5.17
N ILE A 182 0.75 7.51 -4.41
CA ILE A 182 -0.49 8.14 -3.96
C ILE A 182 -0.53 9.63 -4.29
#